data_7daca0ca051ef504d0e976ad38b8fc70
#
_entry.id   7daca0ca051ef504d0e976ad38b8fc70
#
_cell.length_a   1.000
_cell.length_b   1.000
_cell.length_c   1.000
_cell.angle_alpha   90.00
_cell.angle_beta   90.00
_cell.angle_gamma   90.00
#
_symmetry.space_group_name_H-M   'P 1'
#
loop_
_entity.id
_entity.type
_entity.pdbx_description
1 polymer ?
#
loop_
_entity_poly.entity_id
_entity_poly.type
_entity_poly.pdbx_seq_one_letter_code
_entity_poly.pdbx_strand_id
1 'polypeptide(L)'
;MKNLLSHINSTEDLRRLSVEDLPQLANELRRFIIEVIASKEGHLGASLGVVELTIALHYVYNTPKDLLVWDVGHQAYGHKILTGRKSEFHTNRQFKGISGFPKRDESEYDTFGTGHSSTSISAALGMAIASQLKGEDRLHVAVIGDASIASGMAFEGLNHAGVTTANLLVILNDNAIGIDPSVGALKQYLTNVKKGTQKQDNIFEALNFEYFGPVDGHDLKALSSELKRLKSIDGPKFLHVITTKGKGLRQAEKDQVKYHAPGKFDAKTGDILSKNNDDIPPKYQDVFGHTLLDLANSN
;
A
#
# COMPACT_ATOMS: atom_id res chain seq x y z
N MET A 1 22.93 -18.91 2.45
CA MET A 1 22.14 -18.37 1.33
C MET A 1 22.66 -16.97 1.00
N LYS A 2 22.76 -16.61 -0.29
CA LYS A 2 23.11 -15.23 -0.67
C LYS A 2 22.02 -14.29 -0.16
N ASN A 3 22.38 -13.16 0.41
CA ASN A 3 21.43 -12.10 0.78
C ASN A 3 21.08 -11.31 -0.50
N LEU A 4 19.93 -11.62 -1.09
CA LEU A 4 19.49 -10.99 -2.35
C LEU A 4 19.26 -9.49 -2.18
N LEU A 5 18.61 -9.07 -1.09
CA LEU A 5 18.31 -7.66 -0.85
C LEU A 5 19.56 -6.79 -0.79
N SER A 6 20.70 -7.34 -0.34
CA SER A 6 21.95 -6.58 -0.30
C SER A 6 22.44 -6.15 -1.69
N HIS A 7 22.07 -6.90 -2.73
CA HIS A 7 22.45 -6.64 -4.12
C HIS A 7 21.41 -5.80 -4.89
N ILE A 8 20.23 -5.55 -4.32
CA ILE A 8 19.20 -4.71 -4.94
C ILE A 8 19.46 -3.26 -4.53
N ASN A 9 19.88 -2.45 -5.49
CA ASN A 9 20.07 -1.00 -5.33
C ASN A 9 19.15 -0.19 -6.26
N SER A 10 18.56 -0.85 -7.26
CA SER A 10 17.65 -0.26 -8.23
C SER A 10 16.56 -1.27 -8.63
N THR A 11 15.52 -0.80 -9.30
CA THR A 11 14.49 -1.68 -9.86
C THR A 11 15.04 -2.54 -11.02
N GLU A 12 16.11 -2.11 -11.69
CA GLU A 12 16.82 -2.90 -12.71
C GLU A 12 17.46 -4.14 -12.09
N ASP A 13 18.07 -4.02 -10.90
CA ASP A 13 18.65 -5.18 -10.20
C ASP A 13 17.55 -6.18 -9.82
N LEU A 14 16.40 -5.67 -9.36
CA LEU A 14 15.24 -6.51 -9.06
C LEU A 14 14.75 -7.28 -10.29
N ARG A 15 14.64 -6.62 -11.46
CA ARG A 15 14.17 -7.22 -12.71
C ARG A 15 15.11 -8.28 -13.29
N ARG A 16 16.37 -8.34 -12.84
CA ARG A 16 17.35 -9.38 -13.22
C ARG A 16 17.20 -10.69 -12.44
N LEU A 17 16.44 -10.68 -11.35
CA LEU A 17 16.18 -11.89 -10.58
C LEU A 17 15.28 -12.87 -11.35
N SER A 18 15.43 -14.15 -11.07
CA SER A 18 14.46 -15.14 -11.49
C SER A 18 13.17 -15.01 -10.67
N VAL A 19 12.06 -15.46 -11.19
CA VAL A 19 10.78 -15.45 -10.46
C VAL A 19 10.84 -16.36 -9.21
N GLU A 20 11.69 -17.38 -9.26
CA GLU A 20 11.95 -18.32 -8.17
C GLU A 20 12.70 -17.68 -6.99
N ASP A 21 13.46 -16.61 -7.23
CA ASP A 21 14.19 -15.87 -6.19
C ASP A 21 13.31 -14.86 -5.45
N LEU A 22 12.19 -14.43 -6.04
CA LEU A 22 11.34 -13.39 -5.47
C LEU A 22 10.79 -13.72 -4.08
N PRO A 23 10.40 -14.96 -3.74
CA PRO A 23 9.96 -15.31 -2.38
C PRO A 23 11.08 -15.14 -1.33
N GLN A 24 12.33 -15.43 -1.68
CA GLN A 24 13.47 -15.16 -0.79
C GLN A 24 13.64 -13.65 -0.58
N LEU A 25 13.59 -12.85 -1.66
CA LEU A 25 13.66 -11.40 -1.58
C LEU A 25 12.53 -10.83 -0.71
N ALA A 26 11.31 -11.34 -0.83
CA ALA A 26 10.18 -10.91 -0.01
C ALA A 26 10.43 -11.14 1.48
N ASN A 27 10.99 -12.29 1.84
CA ASN A 27 11.34 -12.58 3.23
C ASN A 27 12.46 -11.67 3.76
N GLU A 28 13.46 -11.36 2.93
CA GLU A 28 14.57 -10.47 3.31
C GLU A 28 14.08 -9.02 3.45
N LEU A 29 13.27 -8.53 2.50
CA LEU A 29 12.68 -7.19 2.55
C LEU A 29 11.77 -7.02 3.77
N ARG A 30 10.94 -8.02 4.07
CA ARG A 30 10.07 -8.03 5.25
C ARG A 30 10.88 -7.94 6.54
N ARG A 31 11.92 -8.76 6.67
CA ARG A 31 12.82 -8.75 7.83
C ARG A 31 13.47 -7.39 8.00
N PHE A 32 14.00 -6.81 6.92
CA PHE A 32 14.62 -5.49 6.95
C PHE A 32 13.65 -4.39 7.40
N ILE A 33 12.39 -4.41 6.92
CA ILE A 33 11.35 -3.47 7.37
C ILE A 33 11.10 -3.64 8.87
N ILE A 34 10.95 -4.88 9.36
CA ILE A 34 10.71 -5.16 10.79
C ILE A 34 11.86 -4.65 11.64
N GLU A 35 13.11 -4.96 11.28
CA GLU A 35 14.32 -4.55 12.02
C GLU A 35 14.44 -3.02 12.13
N VAL A 36 14.22 -2.29 11.04
CA VAL A 36 14.31 -0.83 11.05
C VAL A 36 13.16 -0.20 11.85
N ILE A 37 11.93 -0.63 11.60
CA ILE A 37 10.74 -0.02 12.22
C ILE A 37 10.63 -0.35 13.71
N ALA A 38 11.14 -1.50 14.15
CA ALA A 38 11.17 -1.88 15.56
C ALA A 38 11.78 -0.81 16.48
N SER A 39 12.80 -0.11 15.99
CA SER A 39 13.51 0.94 16.77
C SER A 39 12.98 2.35 16.55
N LYS A 40 12.08 2.59 15.57
CA LYS A 40 11.79 3.96 15.08
C LYS A 40 10.34 4.38 15.07
N GLU A 41 9.43 3.46 15.20
CA GLU A 41 7.99 3.67 14.99
C GLU A 41 7.64 3.92 13.51
N GLY A 42 6.46 3.52 13.08
CA GLY A 42 6.00 3.74 11.70
C GLY A 42 4.86 2.80 11.30
N HIS A 43 4.38 2.95 10.06
CA HIS A 43 3.29 2.14 9.50
C HIS A 43 3.78 0.73 9.14
N LEU A 44 3.87 -0.13 10.17
CA LEU A 44 4.43 -1.46 10.04
C LEU A 44 3.47 -2.42 9.32
N GLY A 45 2.27 -2.60 9.87
CA GLY A 45 1.33 -3.63 9.40
C GLY A 45 0.93 -3.45 7.93
N ALA A 46 0.67 -2.21 7.52
CA ALA A 46 0.32 -1.88 6.14
C ALA A 46 1.47 -2.21 5.16
N SER A 47 2.70 -1.83 5.51
CA SER A 47 3.88 -2.10 4.66
C SER A 47 4.23 -3.58 4.59
N LEU A 48 4.06 -4.35 5.67
CA LEU A 48 4.28 -5.81 5.67
C LEU A 48 3.25 -6.55 4.81
N GLY A 49 2.01 -6.04 4.77
CA GLY A 49 0.92 -6.64 3.98
C GLY A 49 1.13 -6.56 2.47
N VAL A 50 1.94 -5.62 1.98
CA VAL A 50 2.13 -5.38 0.54
C VAL A 50 3.56 -5.65 0.06
N VAL A 51 4.35 -6.40 0.79
CA VAL A 51 5.74 -6.72 0.40
C VAL A 51 5.77 -7.42 -0.96
N GLU A 52 4.99 -8.47 -1.14
CA GLU A 52 4.91 -9.22 -2.39
C GLU A 52 4.34 -8.36 -3.53
N LEU A 53 3.27 -7.61 -3.27
CA LEU A 53 2.68 -6.70 -4.25
C LEU A 53 3.70 -5.64 -4.71
N THR A 54 4.47 -5.06 -3.78
CA THR A 54 5.50 -4.08 -4.11
C THR A 54 6.60 -4.66 -4.99
N ILE A 55 7.08 -5.86 -4.65
CA ILE A 55 8.07 -6.58 -5.46
C ILE A 55 7.51 -6.87 -6.86
N ALA A 56 6.30 -7.42 -6.95
CA ALA A 56 5.69 -7.77 -8.23
C ALA A 56 5.49 -6.54 -9.12
N LEU A 57 5.07 -5.40 -8.57
CA LEU A 57 4.90 -4.14 -9.29
C LEU A 57 6.23 -3.67 -9.90
N HIS A 58 7.29 -3.57 -9.13
CA HIS A 58 8.60 -3.12 -9.63
C HIS A 58 9.33 -4.16 -10.49
N TYR A 59 8.98 -5.43 -10.35
CA TYR A 59 9.49 -6.53 -11.18
C TYR A 59 8.86 -6.54 -12.58
N VAL A 60 7.54 -6.27 -12.68
CA VAL A 60 6.78 -6.37 -13.92
C VAL A 60 6.74 -5.05 -14.69
N TYR A 61 6.54 -3.93 -13.99
CA TYR A 61 6.39 -2.63 -14.61
C TYR A 61 7.72 -1.88 -14.68
N ASN A 62 7.87 -1.09 -15.74
CA ASN A 62 9.10 -0.35 -16.00
C ASN A 62 9.11 1.01 -15.26
N THR A 63 9.04 0.94 -13.91
CA THR A 63 9.16 2.14 -13.08
C THR A 63 10.60 2.68 -13.13
N PRO A 64 10.81 4.02 -13.17
CA PRO A 64 9.83 5.09 -13.01
C PRO A 64 9.14 5.53 -14.31
N LYS A 65 9.41 4.90 -15.47
CA LYS A 65 8.69 5.23 -16.71
C LYS A 65 7.18 4.99 -16.56
N ASP A 66 6.80 3.80 -16.09
CA ASP A 66 5.44 3.51 -15.63
C ASP A 66 5.21 4.19 -14.29
N LEU A 67 4.11 4.92 -14.14
CA LEU A 67 3.87 5.77 -12.98
C LEU A 67 3.07 5.03 -11.90
N LEU A 68 3.58 5.01 -10.67
CA LEU A 68 2.98 4.32 -9.54
C LEU A 68 2.58 5.32 -8.45
N VAL A 69 1.30 5.33 -8.07
CA VAL A 69 0.74 6.16 -7.01
C VAL A 69 0.26 5.28 -5.87
N TRP A 70 0.84 5.46 -4.69
CA TRP A 70 0.41 4.80 -3.46
C TRP A 70 -0.61 5.66 -2.73
N ASP A 71 -1.84 5.16 -2.55
CA ASP A 71 -2.85 5.87 -1.77
C ASP A 71 -2.40 6.04 -0.32
N VAL A 72 -2.61 7.22 0.28
CA VAL A 72 -2.08 7.66 1.57
C VAL A 72 -0.54 7.65 1.61
N GLY A 73 0.09 6.59 1.13
CA GLY A 73 1.54 6.38 1.17
C GLY A 73 2.05 5.59 2.38
N HIS A 74 1.17 5.18 3.28
CA HIS A 74 1.52 4.45 4.51
C HIS A 74 2.01 3.01 4.27
N GLN A 75 1.81 2.48 3.08
CA GLN A 75 2.22 1.14 2.64
C GLN A 75 3.44 1.15 1.70
N ALA A 76 4.19 2.26 1.63
CA ALA A 76 5.25 2.47 0.63
C ALA A 76 6.68 2.17 1.13
N TYR A 77 6.89 1.48 2.26
CA TYR A 77 8.23 1.21 2.76
C TYR A 77 9.03 0.30 1.83
N GLY A 78 8.42 -0.79 1.36
CA GLY A 78 9.03 -1.65 0.36
C GLY A 78 9.39 -0.91 -0.93
N HIS A 79 8.50 -0.03 -1.40
CA HIS A 79 8.74 0.85 -2.54
C HIS A 79 10.00 1.70 -2.34
N LYS A 80 10.13 2.41 -1.22
CA LYS A 80 11.33 3.23 -0.94
C LYS A 80 12.61 2.40 -0.92
N ILE A 81 12.58 1.23 -0.29
CA ILE A 81 13.75 0.35 -0.17
C ILE A 81 14.19 -0.16 -1.55
N LEU A 82 13.26 -0.61 -2.39
CA LEU A 82 13.55 -1.17 -3.71
C LEU A 82 13.89 -0.12 -4.78
N THR A 83 13.60 1.15 -4.52
CA THR A 83 13.85 2.29 -5.43
C THR A 83 15.04 3.15 -4.97
N GLY A 84 16.08 2.54 -4.42
CA GLY A 84 17.38 3.15 -4.16
C GLY A 84 17.58 3.74 -2.77
N ARG A 85 16.54 3.80 -1.91
CA ARG A 85 16.64 4.43 -0.57
C ARG A 85 16.90 3.43 0.56
N LYS A 86 17.37 2.21 0.23
CA LYS A 86 17.67 1.15 1.21
C LYS A 86 18.69 1.61 2.26
N SER A 87 19.79 2.21 1.83
CA SER A 87 20.87 2.69 2.72
C SER A 87 20.41 3.79 3.68
N GLU A 88 19.46 4.63 3.23
CA GLU A 88 18.93 5.75 4.01
C GLU A 88 17.68 5.37 4.81
N PHE A 89 17.10 4.19 4.59
CA PHE A 89 15.83 3.81 5.19
C PHE A 89 15.86 3.82 6.71
N HIS A 90 17.05 3.68 7.31
CA HIS A 90 17.24 3.84 8.75
C HIS A 90 16.94 5.28 9.25
N THR A 91 16.86 6.29 8.37
CA THR A 91 16.49 7.68 8.70
C THR A 91 15.01 7.97 8.49
N ASN A 92 14.22 6.96 8.06
CA ASN A 92 12.81 7.11 7.76
C ASN A 92 12.05 7.75 8.93
N ARG A 93 11.27 8.82 8.66
CA ARG A 93 10.51 9.61 9.64
C ARG A 93 11.37 10.33 10.70
N GLN A 94 12.67 10.43 10.52
CA GLN A 94 13.56 11.17 11.41
C GLN A 94 13.76 12.60 10.89
N PHE A 95 14.13 13.50 11.80
CA PHE A 95 14.50 14.86 11.42
C PHE A 95 15.67 14.85 10.43
N LYS A 96 15.55 15.57 9.33
CA LYS A 96 16.49 15.54 8.18
C LYS A 96 16.69 14.17 7.51
N GLY A 97 15.86 13.20 7.83
CA GLY A 97 15.82 11.90 7.16
C GLY A 97 14.77 11.86 6.05
N ILE A 98 14.61 10.66 5.46
CA ILE A 98 13.59 10.46 4.43
C ILE A 98 12.17 10.47 5.01
N SER A 99 11.20 10.92 4.21
CA SER A 99 9.77 10.96 4.57
C SER A 99 9.21 9.57 4.81
N GLY A 100 8.23 9.45 5.68
CA GLY A 100 7.45 8.22 5.90
C GLY A 100 6.49 7.87 4.76
N PHE A 101 6.26 8.81 3.84
CA PHE A 101 5.40 8.69 2.66
C PHE A 101 6.19 8.99 1.38
N PRO A 102 5.72 8.56 0.20
CA PRO A 102 6.27 9.01 -1.06
C PRO A 102 6.32 10.54 -1.14
N LYS A 103 7.47 11.06 -1.58
CA LYS A 103 7.73 12.50 -1.69
C LYS A 103 8.54 12.78 -2.95
N ARG A 104 8.00 13.58 -3.85
CA ARG A 104 8.57 13.85 -5.18
C ARG A 104 10.00 14.39 -5.14
N ASP A 105 10.35 15.17 -4.12
CA ASP A 105 11.70 15.73 -3.97
C ASP A 105 12.74 14.68 -3.51
N GLU A 106 12.30 13.49 -3.10
CA GLU A 106 13.20 12.42 -2.66
C GLU A 106 13.59 11.46 -3.78
N SER A 107 12.69 11.23 -4.76
CA SER A 107 12.91 10.21 -5.78
C SER A 107 12.01 10.42 -6.99
N GLU A 108 12.53 10.16 -8.17
CA GLU A 108 11.75 10.10 -9.41
C GLU A 108 10.69 9.00 -9.43
N TYR A 109 10.85 7.98 -8.59
CA TYR A 109 9.86 6.91 -8.40
C TYR A 109 8.64 7.36 -7.58
N ASP A 110 8.75 8.45 -6.83
CA ASP A 110 7.67 9.03 -6.04
C ASP A 110 6.84 9.99 -6.92
N THR A 111 6.04 9.42 -7.81
CA THR A 111 5.30 10.12 -8.87
C THR A 111 4.36 11.20 -8.35
N PHE A 112 3.79 10.98 -7.16
CA PHE A 112 2.82 11.87 -6.53
C PHE A 112 3.12 12.01 -5.03
N GLY A 113 3.05 13.23 -4.51
CA GLY A 113 3.15 13.49 -3.06
C GLY A 113 1.89 13.02 -2.36
N THR A 114 2.05 12.14 -1.37
CA THR A 114 0.93 11.47 -0.69
C THR A 114 0.82 11.87 0.77
N GLY A 115 -0.25 11.47 1.44
CA GLY A 115 -0.56 11.76 2.85
C GLY A 115 -2.06 11.75 3.13
N HIS A 116 -2.89 12.03 2.12
CA HIS A 116 -4.35 11.99 2.20
C HIS A 116 -4.88 10.74 1.52
N SER A 117 -5.89 10.12 2.13
CA SER A 117 -6.55 8.94 1.56
C SER A 117 -7.40 9.29 0.33
N SER A 118 -7.58 8.29 -0.54
CA SER A 118 -8.56 8.31 -1.63
C SER A 118 -8.21 9.22 -2.80
N THR A 119 -6.99 9.78 -2.83
CA THR A 119 -6.53 10.70 -3.88
C THR A 119 -5.87 10.00 -5.06
N SER A 120 -5.42 8.74 -4.88
CA SER A 120 -4.55 8.05 -5.83
C SER A 120 -5.18 7.82 -7.20
N ILE A 121 -6.46 7.48 -7.25
CA ILE A 121 -7.17 7.17 -8.50
C ILE A 121 -7.27 8.42 -9.37
N SER A 122 -7.74 9.54 -8.82
CA SER A 122 -7.85 10.81 -9.56
C SER A 122 -6.48 11.34 -9.99
N ALA A 123 -5.44 11.18 -9.13
CA ALA A 123 -4.08 11.58 -9.46
C ALA A 123 -3.51 10.74 -10.62
N ALA A 124 -3.62 9.41 -10.55
CA ALA A 124 -3.16 8.50 -11.60
C ALA A 124 -3.94 8.71 -12.91
N LEU A 125 -5.26 8.92 -12.83
CA LEU A 125 -6.10 9.22 -14.00
C LEU A 125 -5.67 10.52 -14.68
N GLY A 126 -5.46 11.60 -13.94
CA GLY A 126 -5.00 12.87 -14.50
C GLY A 126 -3.67 12.73 -15.22
N MET A 127 -2.72 11.97 -14.65
CA MET A 127 -1.45 11.66 -15.30
C MET A 127 -1.63 10.77 -16.54
N ALA A 128 -2.54 9.79 -16.50
CA ALA A 128 -2.83 8.92 -17.64
C ALA A 128 -3.41 9.69 -18.82
N ILE A 129 -4.36 10.58 -18.56
CA ILE A 129 -4.92 11.49 -19.57
C ILE A 129 -3.84 12.41 -20.14
N ALA A 130 -2.99 12.99 -19.29
CA ALA A 130 -1.89 13.85 -19.73
C ALA A 130 -0.87 13.10 -20.61
N SER A 131 -0.53 11.86 -20.26
CA SER A 131 0.34 11.01 -21.08
C SER A 131 -0.29 10.67 -22.41
N GLN A 132 -1.59 10.35 -22.44
CA GLN A 132 -2.34 10.09 -23.67
C GLN A 132 -2.34 11.32 -24.60
N LEU A 133 -2.59 12.51 -24.06
CA LEU A 133 -2.57 13.77 -24.84
C LEU A 133 -1.18 14.08 -25.40
N LYS A 134 -0.12 13.63 -24.74
CA LYS A 134 1.28 13.81 -25.21
C LYS A 134 1.76 12.68 -26.12
N GLY A 135 0.96 11.64 -26.35
CA GLY A 135 1.38 10.44 -27.08
C GLY A 135 2.45 9.61 -26.36
N GLU A 136 2.50 9.68 -25.02
CA GLU A 136 3.44 8.90 -24.20
C GLU A 136 2.85 7.52 -23.92
N ASP A 137 3.57 6.48 -24.32
CA ASP A 137 3.24 5.09 -24.01
C ASP A 137 3.79 4.70 -22.62
N ARG A 138 2.94 4.79 -21.61
CA ARG A 138 3.23 4.35 -20.23
C ARG A 138 1.97 3.95 -19.50
N LEU A 139 2.14 3.04 -18.53
CA LEU A 139 1.07 2.63 -17.61
C LEU A 139 1.01 3.55 -16.40
N HIS A 140 -0.20 3.76 -15.90
CA HIS A 140 -0.46 4.50 -14.66
C HIS A 140 -1.14 3.57 -13.67
N VAL A 141 -0.55 3.40 -12.49
CA VAL A 141 -1.04 2.48 -11.46
C VAL A 141 -1.40 3.25 -10.21
N ALA A 142 -2.62 3.06 -9.71
CA ALA A 142 -3.06 3.52 -8.40
C ALA A 142 -3.23 2.31 -7.48
N VAL A 143 -2.49 2.26 -6.36
CA VAL A 143 -2.67 1.23 -5.32
C VAL A 143 -3.44 1.83 -4.17
N ILE A 144 -4.65 1.34 -3.93
CA ILE A 144 -5.59 1.87 -2.93
C ILE A 144 -6.04 0.77 -1.97
N GLY A 145 -6.17 1.09 -0.68
CA GLY A 145 -6.69 0.18 0.33
C GLY A 145 -8.21 0.15 0.38
N ASP A 146 -8.77 -0.94 0.91
CA ASP A 146 -10.22 -1.18 1.03
C ASP A 146 -10.95 -0.14 1.89
N ALA A 147 -10.30 0.44 2.89
CA ALA A 147 -10.86 1.55 3.66
C ALA A 147 -10.88 2.87 2.86
N SER A 148 -9.82 3.15 2.09
CA SER A 148 -9.71 4.38 1.30
C SER A 148 -10.64 4.40 0.09
N ILE A 149 -10.88 3.27 -0.56
CA ILE A 149 -11.77 3.20 -1.73
C ILE A 149 -13.24 3.46 -1.38
N ALA A 150 -13.61 3.34 -0.10
CA ALA A 150 -14.96 3.59 0.38
C ALA A 150 -15.34 5.09 0.41
N SER A 151 -14.43 6.01 0.13
CA SER A 151 -14.70 7.44 0.19
C SER A 151 -15.18 8.01 -1.15
N GLY A 152 -15.93 9.13 -1.08
CA GLY A 152 -16.51 9.80 -2.26
C GLY A 152 -15.48 10.16 -3.31
N MET A 153 -14.32 10.68 -2.91
CA MET A 153 -13.25 11.08 -3.83
C MET A 153 -12.71 9.89 -4.66
N ALA A 154 -12.63 8.69 -4.08
CA ALA A 154 -12.25 7.49 -4.82
C ALA A 154 -13.31 7.14 -5.88
N PHE A 155 -14.58 7.23 -5.53
CA PHE A 155 -15.69 7.00 -6.46
C PHE A 155 -15.78 8.05 -7.56
N GLU A 156 -15.47 9.32 -7.29
CA GLU A 156 -15.33 10.35 -8.32
C GLU A 156 -14.26 9.96 -9.35
N GLY A 157 -13.08 9.51 -8.88
CA GLY A 157 -12.00 9.04 -9.74
C GLY A 157 -12.40 7.82 -10.57
N LEU A 158 -13.07 6.83 -9.98
CA LEU A 158 -13.56 5.65 -10.68
C LEU A 158 -14.62 6.02 -11.72
N ASN A 159 -15.60 6.84 -11.35
CA ASN A 159 -16.66 7.29 -12.26
C ASN A 159 -16.09 8.02 -13.49
N HIS A 160 -15.10 8.89 -13.30
CA HIS A 160 -14.47 9.58 -14.42
C HIS A 160 -13.61 8.62 -15.26
N ALA A 161 -12.83 7.75 -14.63
CA ALA A 161 -11.95 6.80 -15.35
C ALA A 161 -12.75 5.89 -16.29
N GLY A 162 -13.92 5.42 -15.87
CA GLY A 162 -14.75 4.48 -16.64
C GLY A 162 -15.33 5.04 -17.95
N VAL A 163 -15.24 6.33 -18.22
CA VAL A 163 -15.62 6.95 -19.50
C VAL A 163 -14.44 7.39 -20.34
N THR A 164 -13.21 7.02 -19.93
CA THR A 164 -11.98 7.33 -20.65
C THR A 164 -11.38 6.07 -21.30
N THR A 165 -10.44 6.28 -22.21
CA THR A 165 -9.58 5.22 -22.77
C THR A 165 -8.17 5.27 -22.18
N ALA A 166 -7.99 5.99 -21.05
CA ALA A 166 -6.70 6.19 -20.42
C ALA A 166 -6.13 4.85 -19.89
N ASN A 167 -4.84 4.62 -20.10
CA ASN A 167 -4.17 3.41 -19.62
C ASN A 167 -3.91 3.50 -18.12
N LEU A 168 -4.96 3.16 -17.34
CA LEU A 168 -5.01 3.18 -15.89
C LEU A 168 -5.25 1.79 -15.33
N LEU A 169 -4.45 1.38 -14.34
CA LEU A 169 -4.67 0.20 -13.51
C LEU A 169 -4.94 0.66 -12.06
N VAL A 170 -6.13 0.37 -11.56
CA VAL A 170 -6.45 0.52 -10.15
C VAL A 170 -6.26 -0.84 -9.46
N ILE A 171 -5.42 -0.88 -8.44
CA ILE A 171 -5.19 -2.08 -7.63
C ILE A 171 -5.80 -1.87 -6.26
N LEU A 172 -6.84 -2.65 -5.95
CA LEU A 172 -7.44 -2.70 -4.63
C LEU A 172 -6.64 -3.67 -3.74
N ASN A 173 -5.95 -3.13 -2.74
CA ASN A 173 -5.34 -3.90 -1.67
C ASN A 173 -6.38 -4.15 -0.58
N ASP A 174 -7.03 -5.32 -0.60
CA ASP A 174 -8.11 -5.70 0.30
C ASP A 174 -7.62 -6.63 1.42
N ASN A 175 -7.49 -6.10 2.62
CA ASN A 175 -7.22 -6.86 3.83
C ASN A 175 -8.33 -6.71 4.90
N ALA A 176 -9.42 -6.03 4.56
CA ALA A 176 -10.60 -5.77 5.40
C ALA A 176 -10.32 -4.92 6.66
N ILE A 177 -9.15 -4.27 6.74
CA ILE A 177 -8.73 -3.47 7.89
C ILE A 177 -8.09 -2.16 7.44
N GLY A 178 -8.75 -1.04 7.75
CA GLY A 178 -8.14 0.28 7.68
C GLY A 178 -7.20 0.51 8.87
N ILE A 179 -7.46 1.51 9.71
CA ILE A 179 -6.88 1.60 11.06
C ILE A 179 -7.60 0.57 11.93
N ASP A 180 -8.94 0.64 11.94
CA ASP A 180 -9.85 -0.33 12.53
C ASP A 180 -10.46 -1.26 11.47
N PRO A 181 -11.18 -2.32 11.87
CA PRO A 181 -11.91 -3.16 10.93
C PRO A 181 -12.86 -2.35 10.05
N SER A 182 -12.82 -2.57 8.74
CA SER A 182 -13.69 -1.90 7.78
C SER A 182 -15.17 -2.19 8.07
N VAL A 183 -16.06 -1.23 7.78
CA VAL A 183 -17.50 -1.32 8.00
C VAL A 183 -18.28 -0.94 6.74
N GLY A 184 -19.60 -1.11 6.77
CA GLY A 184 -20.50 -0.67 5.71
C GLY A 184 -20.72 -1.68 4.59
N ALA A 185 -21.57 -1.29 3.63
CA ALA A 185 -22.04 -2.16 2.55
C ALA A 185 -20.91 -2.59 1.60
N LEU A 186 -19.96 -1.71 1.31
CA LEU A 186 -18.82 -2.03 0.45
C LEU A 186 -17.96 -3.15 1.07
N LYS A 187 -17.68 -3.08 2.37
CA LYS A 187 -16.96 -4.16 3.08
C LYS A 187 -17.72 -5.49 3.00
N GLN A 188 -19.04 -5.46 3.16
CA GLN A 188 -19.86 -6.66 3.03
C GLN A 188 -19.81 -7.22 1.60
N TYR A 189 -19.92 -6.34 0.60
CA TYR A 189 -19.77 -6.72 -0.81
C TYR A 189 -18.42 -7.37 -1.09
N LEU A 190 -17.29 -6.72 -0.72
CA LEU A 190 -15.94 -7.28 -0.92
C LEU A 190 -15.75 -8.61 -0.18
N THR A 191 -16.35 -8.77 1.01
CA THR A 191 -16.33 -10.04 1.76
C THR A 191 -17.05 -11.14 0.97
N ASN A 192 -18.18 -10.83 0.33
CA ASN A 192 -18.94 -11.79 -0.48
C ASN A 192 -18.21 -12.13 -1.77
N VAL A 193 -17.55 -11.15 -2.40
CA VAL A 193 -16.68 -11.38 -3.58
C VAL A 193 -15.56 -12.37 -3.24
N LYS A 194 -14.86 -12.15 -2.12
CA LYS A 194 -13.81 -13.07 -1.65
C LYS A 194 -14.31 -14.50 -1.41
N LYS A 195 -15.56 -14.67 -1.01
CA LYS A 195 -16.20 -15.97 -0.77
C LYS A 195 -16.85 -16.57 -2.01
N GLY A 196 -16.92 -15.84 -3.12
CA GLY A 196 -17.69 -16.24 -4.31
C GLY A 196 -19.21 -16.33 -4.07
N THR A 197 -19.73 -15.55 -3.12
CA THR A 197 -21.13 -15.56 -2.70
C THR A 197 -21.86 -14.23 -2.96
N GLN A 198 -21.25 -13.32 -3.73
CA GLN A 198 -21.92 -12.07 -4.11
C GLN A 198 -23.18 -12.35 -4.93
N LYS A 199 -24.22 -11.60 -4.65
CA LYS A 199 -25.51 -11.66 -5.36
C LYS A 199 -25.68 -10.52 -6.36
N GLN A 200 -24.91 -9.45 -6.18
CA GLN A 200 -24.93 -8.26 -7.01
C GLN A 200 -23.95 -8.40 -8.17
N ASP A 201 -24.20 -7.67 -9.24
CA ASP A 201 -23.24 -7.47 -10.33
C ASP A 201 -21.98 -6.77 -9.77
N ASN A 202 -20.89 -6.90 -10.49
CA ASN A 202 -19.62 -6.31 -10.06
C ASN A 202 -19.72 -4.77 -10.15
N ILE A 203 -19.56 -4.08 -9.02
CA ILE A 203 -19.68 -2.62 -8.96
C ILE A 203 -18.62 -1.88 -9.78
N PHE A 204 -17.44 -2.49 -10.00
CA PHE A 204 -16.39 -1.88 -10.79
C PHE A 204 -16.64 -2.07 -12.29
N GLU A 205 -17.20 -3.22 -12.69
CA GLU A 205 -17.67 -3.44 -14.06
C GLU A 205 -18.85 -2.52 -14.39
N ALA A 206 -19.75 -2.26 -13.43
CA ALA A 206 -20.81 -1.28 -13.59
C ALA A 206 -20.29 0.16 -13.81
N LEU A 207 -19.03 0.44 -13.43
CA LEU A 207 -18.32 1.69 -13.71
C LEU A 207 -17.40 1.57 -14.93
N ASN A 208 -17.62 0.60 -15.82
CA ASN A 208 -16.89 0.32 -17.05
C ASN A 208 -15.40 -0.02 -16.88
N PHE A 209 -15.00 -0.54 -15.73
CA PHE A 209 -13.68 -1.14 -15.57
C PHE A 209 -13.68 -2.59 -16.03
N GLU A 210 -12.62 -3.03 -16.69
CA GLU A 210 -12.35 -4.45 -16.83
C GLU A 210 -11.82 -4.98 -15.49
N TYR A 211 -12.60 -5.87 -14.84
CA TYR A 211 -12.31 -6.37 -13.49
C TYR A 211 -11.55 -7.68 -13.52
N PHE A 212 -10.54 -7.79 -12.66
CA PHE A 212 -9.66 -8.96 -12.49
C PHE A 212 -9.52 -9.33 -11.02
N GLY A 213 -9.48 -10.61 -10.75
CA GLY A 213 -9.33 -11.14 -9.40
C GLY A 213 -10.61 -11.71 -8.81
N PRO A 214 -10.66 -11.93 -7.48
CA PRO A 214 -9.59 -11.62 -6.53
C PRO A 214 -8.37 -12.54 -6.67
N VAL A 215 -7.16 -11.97 -6.52
CA VAL A 215 -5.87 -12.67 -6.57
C VAL A 215 -5.23 -12.67 -5.18
N ASP A 216 -4.56 -13.77 -4.80
CA ASP A 216 -3.75 -13.82 -3.58
C ASP A 216 -2.51 -12.90 -3.74
N GLY A 217 -2.49 -11.81 -2.96
CA GLY A 217 -1.40 -10.84 -2.96
C GLY A 217 -0.09 -11.35 -2.37
N HIS A 218 -0.07 -12.56 -1.78
CA HIS A 218 1.13 -13.20 -1.24
C HIS A 218 1.68 -14.30 -2.16
N ASP A 219 0.98 -14.68 -3.21
CA ASP A 219 1.50 -15.55 -4.27
C ASP A 219 2.21 -14.70 -5.35
N LEU A 220 3.51 -14.53 -5.20
CA LEU A 220 4.34 -13.74 -6.13
C LEU A 220 4.30 -14.24 -7.57
N LYS A 221 4.17 -15.56 -7.78
CA LYS A 221 4.11 -16.14 -9.12
C LYS A 221 2.79 -15.82 -9.80
N ALA A 222 1.67 -16.07 -9.12
CA ALA A 222 0.34 -15.74 -9.61
C ALA A 222 0.20 -14.24 -9.84
N LEU A 223 0.60 -13.42 -8.87
CA LEU A 223 0.51 -11.97 -8.93
C LEU A 223 1.36 -11.38 -10.08
N SER A 224 2.61 -11.83 -10.23
CA SER A 224 3.47 -11.38 -11.33
C SER A 224 2.94 -11.80 -12.70
N SER A 225 2.36 -12.99 -12.80
CA SER A 225 1.73 -13.46 -14.04
C SER A 225 0.53 -12.61 -14.41
N GLU A 226 -0.33 -12.29 -13.44
CA GLU A 226 -1.51 -11.46 -13.65
C GLU A 226 -1.11 -10.03 -14.03
N LEU A 227 -0.17 -9.41 -13.32
CA LEU A 227 0.33 -8.08 -13.67
C LEU A 227 0.95 -8.03 -15.07
N LYS A 228 1.66 -9.06 -15.50
CA LYS A 228 2.17 -9.17 -16.88
C LYS A 228 1.04 -9.21 -17.90
N ARG A 229 -0.03 -9.97 -17.63
CA ARG A 229 -1.22 -10.06 -18.48
C ARG A 229 -1.90 -8.69 -18.60
N LEU A 230 -2.07 -7.99 -17.48
CA LEU A 230 -2.72 -6.68 -17.44
C LEU A 230 -1.93 -5.58 -18.18
N LYS A 231 -0.62 -5.75 -18.32
CA LYS A 231 0.23 -4.80 -19.07
C LYS A 231 -0.15 -4.71 -20.55
N SER A 232 -0.71 -5.78 -21.14
CA SER A 232 -1.11 -5.83 -22.54
C SER A 232 -2.58 -5.45 -22.79
N ILE A 233 -3.31 -5.04 -21.76
CA ILE A 233 -4.70 -4.63 -21.87
C ILE A 233 -4.76 -3.10 -21.84
N ASP A 234 -5.49 -2.50 -22.77
CA ASP A 234 -5.70 -1.06 -22.82
C ASP A 234 -6.89 -0.60 -21.98
N GLY A 235 -6.97 0.68 -21.72
CA GLY A 235 -8.09 1.29 -20.99
C GLY A 235 -8.06 1.08 -19.47
N PRO A 236 -9.16 1.45 -18.77
CA PRO A 236 -9.26 1.34 -17.32
C PRO A 236 -9.41 -0.10 -16.86
N LYS A 237 -8.51 -0.55 -16.00
CA LYS A 237 -8.46 -1.90 -15.42
C LYS A 237 -8.54 -1.84 -13.91
N PHE A 238 -9.17 -2.82 -13.31
CA PHE A 238 -9.30 -2.94 -11.86
C PHE A 238 -8.84 -4.32 -11.40
N LEU A 239 -7.79 -4.38 -10.59
CA LEU A 239 -7.26 -5.62 -10.02
C LEU A 239 -7.59 -5.68 -8.52
N HIS A 240 -8.33 -6.69 -8.11
CA HIS A 240 -8.62 -6.97 -6.71
C HIS A 240 -7.58 -7.93 -6.13
N VAL A 241 -6.79 -7.46 -5.18
CA VAL A 241 -5.72 -8.22 -4.53
C VAL A 241 -6.05 -8.41 -3.06
N ILE A 242 -6.06 -9.66 -2.60
CA ILE A 242 -6.29 -10.00 -1.19
C ILE A 242 -4.96 -10.10 -0.48
N THR A 243 -4.82 -9.37 0.63
CA THR A 243 -3.61 -9.41 1.45
C THR A 243 -3.91 -9.64 2.93
N THR A 244 -2.86 -9.90 3.70
CA THR A 244 -2.92 -9.98 5.16
C THR A 244 -2.07 -8.85 5.75
N LYS A 245 -2.71 -7.90 6.41
CA LYS A 245 -2.00 -6.82 7.11
C LYS A 245 -1.09 -7.40 8.20
N GLY A 246 0.16 -6.94 8.24
CA GLY A 246 1.14 -7.47 9.21
C GLY A 246 1.80 -8.79 8.81
N LYS A 247 1.63 -9.26 7.58
CA LYS A 247 2.14 -10.54 7.06
C LYS A 247 3.59 -10.80 7.44
N GLY A 248 3.84 -11.98 8.01
CA GLY A 248 5.18 -12.46 8.39
C GLY A 248 5.68 -11.98 9.76
N LEU A 249 4.86 -11.20 10.51
CA LEU A 249 5.08 -10.91 11.93
C LEU A 249 3.85 -11.39 12.71
N ARG A 250 4.00 -12.52 13.41
CA ARG A 250 2.88 -13.22 14.08
C ARG A 250 2.02 -12.31 14.95
N GLN A 251 2.64 -11.41 15.72
CA GLN A 251 1.93 -10.48 16.60
C GLN A 251 1.12 -9.46 15.79
N ALA A 252 1.67 -8.99 14.65
CA ALA A 252 0.99 -8.05 13.78
C ALA A 252 -0.18 -8.71 13.02
N GLU A 253 -0.06 -9.96 12.63
CA GLU A 253 -1.17 -10.73 12.03
C GLU A 253 -2.30 -10.98 13.03
N LYS A 254 -1.94 -11.21 14.31
CA LYS A 254 -2.91 -11.48 15.40
C LYS A 254 -3.66 -10.22 15.83
N ASP A 255 -3.00 -9.06 15.86
CA ASP A 255 -3.57 -7.79 16.29
C ASP A 255 -3.21 -6.68 15.30
N GLN A 256 -3.92 -6.69 14.17
CA GLN A 256 -3.65 -5.83 13.02
C GLN A 256 -3.94 -4.34 13.30
N VAL A 257 -4.80 -4.04 14.25
CA VAL A 257 -5.11 -2.68 14.72
C VAL A 257 -3.93 -2.12 15.48
N LYS A 258 -3.47 -2.83 16.51
CA LYS A 258 -2.34 -2.44 17.37
C LYS A 258 -1.04 -2.26 16.57
N TYR A 259 -0.82 -3.14 15.57
CA TYR A 259 0.37 -3.11 14.73
C TYR A 259 0.20 -2.33 13.42
N HIS A 260 -0.85 -1.52 13.29
CA HIS A 260 -0.98 -0.58 12.18
C HIS A 260 0.21 0.40 12.13
N ALA A 261 0.47 1.06 13.25
CA ALA A 261 1.61 1.94 13.45
C ALA A 261 2.09 1.82 14.92
N PRO A 262 2.73 0.70 15.27
CA PRO A 262 3.14 0.45 16.65
C PRO A 262 4.22 1.43 17.08
N GLY A 263 4.34 1.63 18.39
CA GLY A 263 5.53 2.21 18.99
C GLY A 263 6.76 1.32 18.79
N LYS A 264 7.84 1.59 19.54
CA LYS A 264 9.00 0.71 19.51
C LYS A 264 8.63 -0.68 20.02
N PHE A 265 9.20 -1.71 19.39
CA PHE A 265 8.95 -3.11 19.74
C PHE A 265 10.22 -3.95 19.60
N ASP A 266 10.26 -5.11 20.21
CA ASP A 266 11.34 -6.08 20.01
C ASP A 266 11.20 -6.74 18.63
N ALA A 267 12.22 -6.61 17.78
CA ALA A 267 12.17 -7.13 16.41
C ALA A 267 12.09 -8.66 16.33
N LYS A 268 12.51 -9.39 17.39
CA LYS A 268 12.52 -10.86 17.43
C LYS A 268 11.19 -11.41 17.92
N THR A 269 10.67 -10.85 19.02
CA THR A 269 9.41 -11.32 19.63
C THR A 269 8.20 -10.60 19.08
N GLY A 270 8.36 -9.37 18.56
CA GLY A 270 7.28 -8.49 18.14
C GLY A 270 6.61 -7.74 19.30
N ASP A 271 7.02 -7.95 20.55
CA ASP A 271 6.38 -7.33 21.70
C ASP A 271 6.64 -5.83 21.77
N ILE A 272 5.59 -5.05 21.97
CA ILE A 272 5.70 -3.58 22.06
C ILE A 272 6.36 -3.21 23.38
N LEU A 273 7.42 -2.39 23.28
CA LEU A 273 8.15 -1.90 24.43
C LEU A 273 7.33 -0.79 25.12
N SER A 274 7.14 -0.92 26.45
CA SER A 274 6.49 0.13 27.23
C SER A 274 7.33 1.40 27.24
N LYS A 275 6.68 2.55 27.00
CA LYS A 275 7.28 3.86 27.29
C LYS A 275 7.08 4.14 28.78
N ASN A 276 8.13 4.44 29.55
CA ASN A 276 7.97 5.12 30.83
C ASN A 276 7.43 6.51 30.53
N ASN A 277 6.16 6.76 30.83
CA ASN A 277 5.46 8.01 30.54
C ASN A 277 5.33 8.91 31.79
N ASP A 278 5.97 8.55 32.90
CA ASP A 278 5.74 9.17 34.23
C ASP A 278 6.06 10.68 34.25
N ASP A 279 6.91 11.17 33.33
CA ASP A 279 7.30 12.58 33.22
C ASP A 279 6.81 13.27 31.93
N ILE A 280 5.97 12.63 31.12
CA ILE A 280 5.50 13.21 29.85
C ILE A 280 4.09 13.77 30.04
N PRO A 281 3.83 15.07 29.72
CA PRO A 281 2.48 15.61 29.73
C PRO A 281 1.52 14.79 28.86
N PRO A 282 0.22 14.72 29.20
CA PRO A 282 -0.75 14.02 28.36
C PRO A 282 -0.81 14.65 26.97
N LYS A 283 -1.09 13.85 25.95
CA LYS A 283 -1.23 14.36 24.59
C LYS A 283 -2.47 15.25 24.47
N TYR A 284 -2.41 16.28 23.62
CA TYR A 284 -3.56 17.17 23.39
C TYR A 284 -4.84 16.43 23.03
N GLN A 285 -4.75 15.39 22.21
CA GLN A 285 -5.88 14.55 21.81
C GLN A 285 -6.53 13.84 23.00
N ASP A 286 -5.75 13.40 23.98
CA ASP A 286 -6.24 12.69 25.17
C ASP A 286 -6.93 13.68 26.10
N VAL A 287 -6.33 14.86 26.31
CA VAL A 287 -6.95 15.96 27.07
C VAL A 287 -8.26 16.39 26.45
N PHE A 288 -8.29 16.59 25.12
CA PHE A 288 -9.49 16.96 24.38
C PHE A 288 -10.59 15.90 24.53
N GLY A 289 -10.26 14.62 24.33
CA GLY A 289 -11.21 13.51 24.43
C GLY A 289 -11.81 13.39 25.84
N HIS A 290 -10.99 13.46 26.89
CA HIS A 290 -11.45 13.42 28.27
C HIS A 290 -12.34 14.63 28.59
N THR A 291 -11.94 15.83 28.17
CA THR A 291 -12.74 17.05 28.40
C THR A 291 -14.11 16.95 27.73
N LEU A 292 -14.19 16.44 26.49
CA LEU A 292 -15.49 16.23 25.84
C LEU A 292 -16.37 15.23 26.58
N LEU A 293 -15.77 14.13 27.06
CA LEU A 293 -16.49 13.11 27.82
C LEU A 293 -17.03 13.70 29.13
N ASP A 294 -16.23 14.47 29.87
CA ASP A 294 -16.63 15.11 31.11
C ASP A 294 -17.77 16.12 30.88
N LEU A 295 -17.68 16.93 29.82
CA LEU A 295 -18.76 17.86 29.43
C LEU A 295 -20.04 17.13 29.05
N ALA A 296 -19.95 16.05 28.30
CA ALA A 296 -21.12 15.26 27.90
C ALA A 296 -21.79 14.56 29.09
N ASN A 297 -21.03 14.17 30.11
CA ASN A 297 -21.58 13.58 31.33
C ASN A 297 -22.17 14.60 32.29
N SER A 298 -21.84 15.89 32.17
CA SER A 298 -22.30 16.97 33.05
C SER A 298 -23.47 17.77 32.50
N ASN A 299 -23.83 17.58 31.24
CA ASN A 299 -24.99 18.17 30.56
C ASN A 299 -26.07 17.13 30.26
#